data_6a7d6d096884f1a41617a7fba2174803
#
_entry.id   6a7d6d096884f1a41617a7fba2174803
#
_cell.length_a   1.000
_cell.length_b   1.000
_cell.length_c   1.000
_cell.angle_alpha   90.00
_cell.angle_beta   90.00
_cell.angle_gamma   90.00
#
_symmetry.space_group_name_H-M   'P 1'
#
loop_
_entity.id
_entity.type
_entity.pdbx_description
1 polymer ?
#
loop_
_entity_poly.entity_id
_entity_poly.type
_entity_poly.pdbx_seq_one_letter_code
_entity_poly.pdbx_strand_id
1 'polypeptide(L)'
;MAEYLTRDTVESVALNSAVQFLDSIPCTAGNVYHPAGSGTFILKGKTNNCFARYELEFTGNISVPTDGEVTPIATAITLNGEAQQGSRSIFTPADVDEYGNVTSHTIIDVPRGCCLTASVEYVSGVTDGTTTPTPVINVIDGSLTIKRIA
;
A
#
# COMPACT_ATOMS: atom_id res chain seq x y z
N MET A 1 1.34 0.56 -17.53
CA MET A 1 0.70 1.06 -16.32
C MET A 1 -0.41 0.12 -15.91
N ALA A 2 -0.56 -0.11 -14.64
CA ALA A 2 -1.65 -0.88 -14.07
C ALA A 2 -2.24 -0.13 -12.89
N GLU A 3 -3.54 -0.28 -12.67
CA GLU A 3 -4.24 0.34 -11.56
C GLU A 3 -5.04 -0.74 -10.82
N TYR A 4 -4.96 -0.70 -9.51
CA TYR A 4 -5.63 -1.65 -8.62
C TYR A 4 -6.47 -0.89 -7.61
N LEU A 5 -7.71 -1.31 -7.44
CA LEU A 5 -8.71 -0.57 -6.70
C LEU A 5 -9.26 -1.41 -5.54
N THR A 6 -9.45 -0.78 -4.39
CA THR A 6 -10.30 -1.35 -3.34
C THR A 6 -11.75 -1.11 -3.70
N ARG A 7 -12.65 -1.81 -3.02
CA ARG A 7 -14.09 -1.52 -3.16
C ARG A 7 -14.44 -0.18 -2.52
N ASP A 8 -15.58 0.35 -2.91
CA ASP A 8 -16.21 1.51 -2.28
C ASP A 8 -16.85 1.18 -0.92
N THR A 9 -16.66 -0.03 -0.43
CA THR A 9 -17.04 -0.48 0.92
C THR A 9 -15.83 -0.47 1.84
N VAL A 10 -16.09 -0.29 3.13
CA VAL A 10 -15.04 -0.26 4.14
C VAL A 10 -14.35 -1.61 4.27
N GLU A 11 -13.03 -1.60 4.24
CA GLU A 11 -12.18 -2.75 4.52
C GLU A 11 -11.46 -2.56 5.85
N SER A 12 -11.53 -3.58 6.72
CA SER A 12 -10.74 -3.60 7.95
C SER A 12 -9.35 -4.17 7.69
N VAL A 13 -8.32 -3.42 8.05
CA VAL A 13 -6.93 -3.83 7.86
C VAL A 13 -6.21 -3.83 9.20
N ALA A 14 -5.66 -4.98 9.59
CA ALA A 14 -4.90 -5.12 10.82
C ALA A 14 -3.49 -4.51 10.68
N LEU A 15 -2.89 -4.15 11.79
CA LEU A 15 -1.53 -3.62 11.83
C LEU A 15 -0.55 -4.60 11.17
N ASN A 16 0.30 -4.09 10.30
CA ASN A 16 1.27 -4.85 9.51
C ASN A 16 0.63 -5.86 8.53
N SER A 17 -0.62 -5.64 8.17
CA SER A 17 -1.31 -6.42 7.14
C SER A 17 -1.55 -5.59 5.89
N ALA A 18 -1.70 -6.29 4.77
CA ALA A 18 -1.86 -5.65 3.47
C ALA A 18 -3.30 -5.25 3.19
N VAL A 19 -3.46 -4.11 2.54
CA VAL A 19 -4.72 -3.69 1.92
C VAL A 19 -5.00 -4.61 0.73
N GLN A 20 -6.23 -5.11 0.62
CA GLN A 20 -6.66 -5.98 -0.48
C GLN A 20 -7.23 -5.15 -1.62
N PHE A 21 -6.86 -5.49 -2.85
CA PHE A 21 -7.34 -4.83 -4.06
C PHE A 21 -8.18 -5.80 -4.86
N LEU A 22 -9.47 -5.52 -4.95
CA LEU A 22 -10.46 -6.44 -5.52
C LEU A 22 -10.69 -6.21 -7.02
N ASP A 23 -10.52 -4.97 -7.47
CA ASP A 23 -10.69 -4.59 -8.86
C ASP A 23 -9.34 -4.19 -9.46
N SER A 24 -9.14 -4.47 -10.75
CA SER A 24 -7.88 -4.16 -11.41
C SER A 24 -8.08 -3.72 -12.85
N ILE A 25 -7.24 -2.77 -13.27
CA ILE A 25 -7.01 -2.45 -14.68
C ILE A 25 -5.59 -2.96 -14.97
N PRO A 26 -5.46 -4.18 -15.52
CA PRO A 26 -4.16 -4.84 -15.60
C PRO A 26 -3.24 -4.21 -16.62
N CYS A 27 -1.95 -4.37 -16.37
CA CYS A 27 -0.89 -4.01 -17.31
C CYS A 27 -0.88 -5.00 -18.50
N THR A 28 -0.84 -4.47 -19.72
CA THR A 28 -0.84 -5.30 -20.94
C THR A 28 0.50 -5.97 -21.22
N ALA A 29 1.59 -5.50 -20.64
CA ALA A 29 2.94 -6.02 -20.90
C ALA A 29 3.34 -7.20 -20.00
N GLY A 30 2.51 -7.60 -19.04
CA GLY A 30 2.79 -8.72 -18.14
C GLY A 30 3.95 -8.50 -17.18
N ASN A 31 4.27 -7.24 -16.87
CA ASN A 31 5.37 -6.90 -15.95
C ASN A 31 4.97 -7.01 -14.48
N VAL A 32 3.68 -6.98 -14.19
CA VAL A 32 3.11 -7.05 -12.85
C VAL A 32 2.10 -8.20 -12.81
N TYR A 33 2.20 -9.03 -11.80
CA TYR A 33 1.20 -10.07 -11.53
C TYR A 33 0.51 -9.76 -10.20
N HIS A 34 -0.82 -9.77 -10.23
CA HIS A 34 -1.66 -9.55 -9.06
C HIS A 34 -2.69 -10.68 -8.94
N PRO A 35 -2.57 -11.55 -7.93
CA PRO A 35 -3.62 -12.53 -7.65
C PRO A 35 -4.94 -11.83 -7.30
N ALA A 36 -6.04 -12.24 -7.88
CA ALA A 36 -7.35 -11.61 -7.70
C ALA A 36 -7.72 -11.54 -6.20
N GLY A 37 -8.10 -10.36 -5.73
CA GLY A 37 -8.50 -10.12 -4.34
C GLY A 37 -7.36 -10.09 -3.33
N SER A 38 -6.11 -10.22 -3.79
CA SER A 38 -4.92 -10.19 -2.93
C SER A 38 -4.45 -8.77 -2.62
N GLY A 39 -3.66 -8.63 -1.56
CA GLY A 39 -2.90 -7.42 -1.27
C GLY A 39 -1.46 -7.46 -1.80
N THR A 40 -1.07 -8.49 -2.55
CA THR A 40 0.30 -8.64 -3.03
C THR A 40 0.41 -8.42 -4.53
N PHE A 41 1.51 -7.79 -4.94
CA PHE A 41 1.82 -7.50 -6.35
C PHE A 41 3.22 -8.01 -6.63
N ILE A 42 3.37 -8.84 -7.65
CA ILE A 42 4.67 -9.37 -8.06
C ILE A 42 5.20 -8.51 -9.20
N LEU A 43 6.29 -7.80 -8.93
CA LEU A 43 6.98 -6.97 -9.90
C LEU A 43 8.10 -7.79 -10.55
N LYS A 44 8.08 -7.88 -11.86
CA LYS A 44 9.01 -8.74 -12.61
C LYS A 44 10.16 -7.93 -13.18
N GLY A 45 11.37 -8.43 -13.02
CA GLY A 45 12.59 -7.90 -13.61
C GLY A 45 12.76 -8.31 -15.08
N LYS A 46 11.72 -8.07 -15.88
CA LYS A 46 11.69 -8.43 -17.30
C LYS A 46 12.31 -7.29 -18.11
N THR A 47 13.62 -7.36 -18.32
CA THR A 47 14.39 -6.28 -18.97
C THR A 47 15.68 -6.82 -19.55
N ASN A 48 16.24 -6.09 -20.52
CA ASN A 48 17.59 -6.33 -21.03
C ASN A 48 18.65 -5.52 -20.28
N ASN A 49 18.22 -4.58 -19.41
CA ASN A 49 19.10 -3.79 -18.56
C ASN A 49 19.43 -4.55 -17.25
N CYS A 50 20.19 -3.95 -16.37
CA CYS A 50 20.54 -4.56 -15.07
C CYS A 50 19.32 -4.70 -14.17
N PHE A 51 18.35 -3.78 -14.28
CA PHE A 51 17.12 -3.79 -13.51
C PHE A 51 15.96 -3.17 -14.29
N ALA A 52 14.74 -3.51 -13.89
CA ALA A 52 13.52 -2.83 -14.29
C ALA A 52 13.08 -1.87 -13.18
N ARG A 53 12.70 -0.67 -13.52
CA ARG A 53 12.29 0.36 -12.55
C ARG A 53 10.80 0.58 -12.59
N TYR A 54 10.19 0.59 -11.41
CA TYR A 54 8.76 0.80 -11.23
C TYR A 54 8.51 1.99 -10.32
N GLU A 55 7.46 2.74 -10.65
CA GLU A 55 6.90 3.76 -9.78
C GLU A 55 5.57 3.24 -9.24
N LEU A 56 5.40 3.28 -7.91
CA LEU A 56 4.20 2.88 -7.22
C LEU A 56 3.64 4.07 -6.47
N GLU A 57 2.33 4.31 -6.62
CA GLU A 57 1.62 5.35 -5.89
C GLU A 57 0.29 4.80 -5.37
N PHE A 58 0.12 4.87 -4.06
CA PHE A 58 -1.13 4.52 -3.39
C PHE A 58 -1.79 5.78 -2.86
N THR A 59 -3.09 5.91 -3.09
CA THR A 59 -3.95 6.94 -2.52
C THR A 59 -5.17 6.24 -1.94
N GLY A 60 -5.57 6.61 -0.72
CA GLY A 60 -6.74 6.05 -0.08
C GLY A 60 -7.19 6.87 1.11
N ASN A 61 -8.36 6.56 1.60
CA ASN A 61 -8.92 7.18 2.81
C ASN A 61 -8.88 6.17 3.94
N ILE A 62 -8.34 6.58 5.07
CA ILE A 62 -8.19 5.74 6.26
C ILE A 62 -8.81 6.40 7.48
N SER A 63 -9.28 5.57 8.40
CA SER A 63 -9.83 6.03 9.67
C SER A 63 -9.59 5.02 10.78
N VAL A 64 -9.72 5.47 12.02
CA VAL A 64 -9.79 4.59 13.20
C VAL A 64 -11.23 4.12 13.35
N PRO A 65 -11.51 2.80 13.51
CA PRO A 65 -12.86 2.29 13.71
C PRO A 65 -13.52 2.85 14.97
N THR A 66 -14.85 2.82 15.03
CA THR A 66 -15.66 3.32 16.16
C THR A 66 -15.25 2.74 17.50
N ASP A 67 -14.83 1.47 17.52
CA ASP A 67 -14.40 0.74 18.72
C ASP A 67 -12.89 0.83 18.98
N GLY A 68 -12.16 1.58 18.17
CA GLY A 68 -10.72 1.77 18.32
C GLY A 68 -10.34 2.97 19.16
N GLU A 69 -9.07 3.04 19.53
CA GLU A 69 -8.47 4.22 20.15
C GLU A 69 -7.81 5.11 19.09
N VAL A 70 -8.04 6.40 19.18
CA VAL A 70 -7.42 7.38 18.28
C VAL A 70 -5.92 7.42 18.51
N THR A 71 -5.16 7.00 17.49
CA THR A 71 -3.71 7.09 17.44
C THR A 71 -3.29 7.54 16.04
N PRO A 72 -2.07 8.04 15.86
CA PRO A 72 -1.55 8.27 14.50
C PRO A 72 -1.53 6.95 13.73
N ILE A 73 -2.11 6.97 12.53
CA ILE A 73 -2.18 5.81 11.63
C ILE A 73 -1.49 6.14 10.32
N ALA A 74 -1.02 5.12 9.62
CA ALA A 74 -0.25 5.33 8.41
C ALA A 74 -0.40 4.17 7.44
N THR A 75 -0.17 4.46 6.17
CA THR A 75 0.08 3.44 5.16
C THR A 75 1.50 3.56 4.64
N ALA A 76 2.05 2.46 4.19
CA ALA A 76 3.34 2.43 3.52
C ALA A 76 3.33 1.39 2.42
N ILE A 77 4.16 1.60 1.40
CA ILE A 77 4.42 0.58 0.40
C ILE A 77 5.53 -0.31 0.93
N THR A 78 5.30 -1.62 0.92
CA THR A 78 6.27 -2.60 1.39
C THR A 78 6.86 -3.37 0.22
N LEU A 79 8.10 -3.81 0.39
CA LEU A 79 8.79 -4.67 -0.55
C LEU A 79 9.29 -5.88 0.21
N ASN A 80 8.81 -7.08 -0.16
CA ASN A 80 9.06 -8.32 0.57
C ASN A 80 8.73 -8.20 2.07
N GLY A 81 7.66 -7.47 2.40
CA GLY A 81 7.20 -7.27 3.77
C GLY A 81 7.86 -6.12 4.52
N GLU A 82 8.86 -5.46 3.95
CA GLU A 82 9.57 -4.35 4.57
C GLU A 82 9.11 -3.00 4.01
N ALA A 83 8.68 -2.09 4.90
CA ALA A 83 8.23 -0.77 4.50
C ALA A 83 9.35 0.04 3.87
N GLN A 84 9.07 0.61 2.71
CA GLN A 84 10.05 1.42 1.98
C GLN A 84 10.19 2.79 2.60
N GLN A 85 11.43 3.22 2.77
CA GLN A 85 11.74 4.53 3.31
C GLN A 85 11.11 5.64 2.48
N GLY A 86 10.45 6.60 3.13
CA GLY A 86 9.79 7.72 2.47
C GLY A 86 8.41 7.41 1.89
N SER A 87 7.96 6.15 1.94
CA SER A 87 6.61 5.79 1.47
C SER A 87 5.54 5.88 2.55
N ARG A 88 5.92 6.01 3.83
CA ARG A 88 4.97 6.09 4.93
C ARG A 88 4.25 7.44 4.93
N SER A 89 2.92 7.40 4.87
CA SER A 89 2.06 8.58 4.95
C SER A 89 1.22 8.51 6.22
N ILE A 90 1.39 9.48 7.11
CA ILE A 90 0.79 9.49 8.44
C ILE A 90 -0.45 10.39 8.45
N PHE A 91 -1.52 9.89 9.05
CA PHE A 91 -2.72 10.65 9.36
C PHE A 91 -3.02 10.52 10.85
N THR A 92 -3.21 11.64 11.53
CA THR A 92 -3.62 11.67 12.94
C THR A 92 -5.05 12.18 13.01
N PRO A 93 -6.05 11.28 13.18
CA PRO A 93 -7.45 11.69 13.26
C PRO A 93 -7.72 12.40 14.59
N ALA A 94 -8.71 13.31 14.60
CA ALA A 94 -9.18 13.97 15.80
C ALA A 94 -10.18 13.07 16.57
N ASP A 95 -10.89 12.18 15.87
CA ASP A 95 -11.91 11.30 16.44
C ASP A 95 -11.99 9.99 15.67
N VAL A 96 -12.68 9.00 16.23
CA VAL A 96 -13.00 7.75 15.53
C VAL A 96 -13.90 8.03 14.33
N ASP A 97 -13.88 7.15 13.32
CA ASP A 97 -14.63 7.28 12.07
C ASP A 97 -14.34 8.55 11.25
N GLU A 98 -13.28 9.27 11.58
CA GLU A 98 -12.83 10.41 10.81
C GLU A 98 -11.86 9.96 9.73
N TYR A 99 -12.27 10.07 8.46
CA TYR A 99 -11.43 9.71 7.32
C TYR A 99 -10.48 10.82 6.93
N GLY A 100 -9.24 10.44 6.66
CA GLY A 100 -8.24 11.31 6.08
C GLY A 100 -7.59 10.64 4.89
N ASN A 101 -7.21 11.44 3.89
CA ASN A 101 -6.51 10.92 2.72
C ASN A 101 -5.03 10.74 3.03
N VAL A 102 -4.48 9.60 2.61
CA VAL A 102 -3.05 9.32 2.63
C VAL A 102 -2.57 8.97 1.23
N THR A 103 -1.34 9.36 0.93
CA THR A 103 -0.68 9.04 -0.34
C THR A 103 0.71 8.50 -0.04
N SER A 104 0.96 7.28 -0.48
CA SER A 104 2.26 6.62 -0.36
C SER A 104 2.86 6.44 -1.75
N HIS A 105 4.12 6.80 -1.90
CA HIS A 105 4.82 6.76 -3.18
C HIS A 105 6.23 6.20 -3.00
N THR A 106 6.66 5.37 -3.95
CA THR A 106 8.04 4.89 -3.98
C THR A 106 8.46 4.51 -5.40
N ILE A 107 9.78 4.45 -5.61
CA ILE A 107 10.39 3.92 -6.83
C ILE A 107 11.18 2.68 -6.44
N ILE A 108 10.96 1.58 -7.17
CA ILE A 108 11.56 0.27 -6.88
C ILE A 108 12.32 -0.21 -8.10
N ASP A 109 13.55 -0.67 -7.88
CA ASP A 109 14.36 -1.36 -8.88
C ASP A 109 14.30 -2.87 -8.67
N VAL A 110 13.83 -3.59 -9.69
CA VAL A 110 13.75 -5.05 -9.67
C VAL A 110 14.91 -5.60 -10.51
N PRO A 111 15.84 -6.35 -9.92
CA PRO A 111 16.96 -6.91 -10.66
C PRO A 111 16.50 -7.78 -11.84
N ARG A 112 17.27 -7.76 -12.91
CA ARG A 112 16.99 -8.56 -14.10
C ARG A 112 16.85 -10.04 -13.74
N GLY A 113 15.77 -10.65 -14.23
CA GLY A 113 15.46 -12.06 -13.97
C GLY A 113 14.90 -12.36 -12.59
N CYS A 114 14.75 -11.34 -11.73
CA CYS A 114 14.20 -11.47 -10.39
C CYS A 114 12.73 -11.07 -10.34
N CYS A 115 12.08 -11.39 -9.21
CA CYS A 115 10.75 -10.90 -8.88
C CYS A 115 10.77 -10.35 -7.46
N LEU A 116 10.10 -9.22 -7.24
CA LEU A 116 9.91 -8.66 -5.90
C LEU A 116 8.42 -8.55 -5.61
N THR A 117 8.04 -8.81 -4.36
CA THR A 117 6.66 -8.72 -3.91
C THR A 117 6.42 -7.38 -3.23
N ALA A 118 5.51 -6.59 -3.79
CA ALA A 118 5.10 -5.31 -3.22
C ALA A 118 3.70 -5.42 -2.62
N SER A 119 3.42 -4.61 -1.61
CA SER A 119 2.08 -4.44 -1.04
C SER A 119 1.94 -3.06 -0.42
N VAL A 120 0.70 -2.67 -0.13
CA VAL A 120 0.39 -1.51 0.69
C VAL A 120 -0.09 -2.03 2.03
N GLU A 121 0.54 -1.61 3.12
CA GLU A 121 0.21 -2.10 4.47
C GLU A 121 -0.19 -0.96 5.39
N TYR A 122 -1.07 -1.27 6.35
CA TYR A 122 -1.23 -0.42 7.52
C TYR A 122 -0.01 -0.59 8.40
N VAL A 123 0.70 0.51 8.63
CA VAL A 123 1.84 0.55 9.55
C VAL A 123 1.57 1.57 10.64
N SER A 124 2.28 1.47 11.75
CA SER A 124 2.13 2.46 12.83
C SER A 124 2.50 3.86 12.34
N GLY A 125 1.66 4.84 12.65
CA GLY A 125 1.97 6.26 12.49
C GLY A 125 2.59 6.86 13.75
N VAL A 126 2.74 6.08 14.82
CA VAL A 126 3.28 6.52 16.09
C VAL A 126 4.77 6.79 15.98
N THR A 127 5.22 7.95 16.47
CA THR A 127 6.63 8.37 16.39
C THR A 127 7.28 8.57 17.75
N ASP A 128 6.49 8.52 18.84
CA ASP A 128 7.00 8.78 20.19
C ASP A 128 7.60 7.54 20.89
N GLY A 129 7.40 6.34 20.35
CA GLY A 129 7.89 5.09 20.91
C GLY A 129 7.17 4.61 22.17
N THR A 130 6.19 5.35 22.67
CA THR A 130 5.46 5.04 23.91
C THR A 130 3.98 4.73 23.70
N THR A 131 3.37 5.32 22.67
CA THR A 131 1.97 5.10 22.35
C THR A 131 1.80 3.75 21.62
N THR A 132 0.85 2.93 22.07
CA THR A 132 0.51 1.69 21.38
C THR A 132 -0.40 2.02 20.19
N PRO A 133 -0.01 1.65 18.96
CA PRO A 133 -0.86 1.91 17.80
C PRO A 133 -2.17 1.13 17.84
N THR A 134 -3.23 1.70 17.28
CA THR A 134 -4.51 0.98 17.15
C THR A 134 -4.31 -0.28 16.31
N PRO A 135 -4.90 -1.42 16.71
CA PRO A 135 -4.63 -2.70 16.03
C PRO A 135 -5.26 -2.82 14.64
N VAL A 136 -6.29 -2.02 14.35
CA VAL A 136 -7.06 -2.11 13.09
C VAL A 136 -7.41 -0.72 12.60
N ILE A 137 -7.37 -0.53 11.28
CA ILE A 137 -7.90 0.67 10.62
C ILE A 137 -8.95 0.28 9.59
N ASN A 138 -9.77 1.26 9.20
CA ASN A 138 -10.67 1.16 8.07
C ASN A 138 -10.05 1.85 6.85
N VAL A 139 -10.16 1.20 5.70
CA VAL A 139 -9.71 1.73 4.40
C VAL A 139 -10.89 1.75 3.43
N ILE A 140 -11.06 2.85 2.72
CA ILE A 140 -12.09 2.99 1.68
C ILE A 140 -11.53 3.78 0.50
N ASP A 141 -12.00 3.44 -0.70
CA ASP A 141 -11.67 4.14 -1.96
C ASP A 141 -10.16 4.22 -2.21
N GLY A 142 -9.45 3.11 -1.99
CA GLY A 142 -8.02 3.02 -2.25
C GLY A 142 -7.71 2.72 -3.71
N SER A 143 -6.66 3.34 -4.22
CA SER A 143 -6.12 3.11 -5.56
C SER A 143 -4.61 2.98 -5.50
N LEU A 144 -4.08 1.91 -6.08
CA LEU A 144 -2.64 1.73 -6.29
C LEU A 144 -2.34 1.73 -7.78
N THR A 145 -1.52 2.65 -8.20
CA THR A 145 -1.01 2.74 -9.58
C THR A 145 0.42 2.21 -9.62
N ILE A 146 0.68 1.27 -10.51
CA ILE A 146 2.01 0.72 -10.75
C ILE A 146 2.39 1.03 -12.19
N LYS A 147 3.48 1.78 -12.36
CA LYS A 147 3.97 2.21 -13.66
C LYS A 147 5.43 1.77 -13.83
N ARG A 148 5.70 1.08 -14.92
CA ARG A 148 7.08 0.81 -15.29
C ARG A 148 7.68 2.04 -15.97
N ILE A 149 8.81 2.54 -15.47
CA ILE A 149 9.44 3.77 -15.94
C ILE A 149 10.83 3.55 -16.60
N ALA A 150 11.37 2.36 -16.49
CA ALA A 150 12.60 2.00 -17.17
C ALA A 150 12.78 0.49 -17.36
#